data_a3fa32a40af4dbe768e2ef23c30f1e38
#
_entry.id   a3fa32a40af4dbe768e2ef23c30f1e38
#
_cell.length_a   1.000
_cell.length_b   1.000
_cell.length_c   1.000
_cell.angle_alpha   90.00
_cell.angle_beta   90.00
_cell.angle_gamma   90.00
#
_symmetry.space_group_name_H-M   'P 1'
#
loop_
_entity.id
_entity.type
_entity.pdbx_description
1 polymer ?
#
loop_
_entity_poly.entity_id
_entity_poly.type
_entity_poly.pdbx_seq_one_letter_code
_entity_poly.pdbx_strand_id
1 'polypeptide(L)'
;MQGTRDVTTKPTVRRSAFAAPIAVSACFFLTVLVFAPGQIYYGNTMDFPMLFAEMLPLLTAAALLGSILLSGTLISLPRGRPREVGISVVFGLALLAWLQGNFLLWQYGLLNGSPIDWASHWTHGLIDASIWCLVLAGALFGSRYVNPIAFWGSVALIVVQASGTALLASRSSDRWINHYSFDQSTRFSFSRDRNVVILVLDTFQSDLFQELLDEDPGIADWLSGFTYFRNATGGFPSTAPSIPLILTGRYYDNAVPFQDFVKSTFKSASLPQTLKAANYHVYYNNLYYWPSLYADPSIASHVLEKTPRWHDAQSRRWASGLMLLGLFRSLPQAGKRVLEGAVARTTPSLAWDDAYGEETLPMGPHARGDARAEGDIAFFRAMTSLSSVAMRTPAFKYYHLWGIHAPLLHDENLRPVTVPYTRENAKRQAKGTFRLLKGYIETLTKLNIYDQSLLLIVADHGTEFQPFRPRLVEVDTRLRTGGSAPPVSTRNSFGLPLVLVKPIAATGAMRVSDAPVSLGDIPRTVTSALGMKSASPGESMFDPGLRPNRPRRVLKYNAEHLHLTSRYFPPLTEYVVSAFSWFDESWQTTGRKFLPGQPPINLQR
;
A
#
# COMPACT_ATOMS: atom_id res chain seq x y z
N MET A 1 23.03 60.24 61.49
CA MET A 1 23.07 59.82 60.05
C MET A 1 22.64 58.37 59.98
N GLN A 2 21.36 58.15 59.68
CA GLN A 2 20.76 56.83 59.53
C GLN A 2 20.87 56.40 58.06
N GLY A 3 21.61 55.31 57.80
CA GLY A 3 21.70 54.72 56.48
C GLY A 3 20.51 53.79 56.22
N THR A 4 19.64 54.21 55.34
CA THR A 4 18.56 53.37 54.79
C THR A 4 19.15 52.31 53.86
N ARG A 5 18.98 51.03 54.23
CA ARG A 5 19.27 49.90 53.35
C ARG A 5 18.10 49.76 52.37
N ASP A 6 18.38 50.07 51.12
CA ASP A 6 17.47 49.84 50.01
C ASP A 6 17.45 48.34 49.69
N VAL A 7 16.35 47.66 50.04
CA VAL A 7 16.10 46.25 49.68
C VAL A 7 15.47 46.25 48.33
N THR A 8 16.27 46.12 47.27
CA THR A 8 15.78 45.89 45.92
C THR A 8 15.20 44.47 45.84
N THR A 9 13.89 44.38 46.07
CA THR A 9 13.12 43.18 45.79
C THR A 9 13.05 42.99 44.27
N LYS A 10 13.77 41.97 43.74
CA LYS A 10 13.61 41.51 42.35
C LYS A 10 12.11 41.14 42.14
N PRO A 11 11.46 41.60 41.08
CA PRO A 11 10.10 41.22 40.78
C PRO A 11 10.04 39.72 40.49
N THR A 12 9.56 38.93 41.45
CA THR A 12 9.15 37.55 41.20
C THR A 12 7.92 37.61 40.31
N VAL A 13 8.12 37.28 39.01
CA VAL A 13 7.01 37.06 38.08
C VAL A 13 6.11 35.98 38.69
N ARG A 14 4.97 36.37 39.30
CA ARG A 14 3.94 35.46 39.78
C ARG A 14 3.42 34.69 38.57
N ARG A 15 3.94 33.49 38.33
CA ARG A 15 3.41 32.59 37.32
C ARG A 15 1.94 32.37 37.61
N SER A 16 1.07 32.58 36.60
CA SER A 16 -0.34 32.30 36.70
C SER A 16 -0.53 30.85 37.18
N ALA A 17 -1.40 30.64 38.19
CA ALA A 17 -1.73 29.32 38.75
C ALA A 17 -2.29 28.34 37.68
N PHE A 18 -2.58 28.82 36.48
CA PHE A 18 -3.15 28.12 35.36
C PHE A 18 -2.09 27.71 34.30
N ALA A 19 -0.92 28.36 34.30
CA ALA A 19 0.06 28.18 33.24
C ALA A 19 0.61 26.74 33.13
N ALA A 20 0.99 26.10 34.24
CA ALA A 20 1.52 24.75 34.24
C ALA A 20 0.45 23.70 33.85
N PRO A 21 -0.78 23.69 34.41
CA PRO A 21 -1.86 22.81 33.96
C PRO A 21 -2.11 22.90 32.44
N ILE A 22 -2.18 24.10 31.89
CA ILE A 22 -2.42 24.32 30.47
C ILE A 22 -1.23 23.79 29.63
N ALA A 23 0.00 24.12 30.03
CA ALA A 23 1.19 23.74 29.29
C ALA A 23 1.40 22.21 29.23
N VAL A 24 1.22 21.48 30.35
CA VAL A 24 1.39 20.02 30.38
C VAL A 24 0.29 19.32 29.59
N SER A 25 -0.97 19.80 29.69
CA SER A 25 -2.09 19.25 28.94
C SER A 25 -1.93 19.47 27.44
N ALA A 26 -1.55 20.68 27.03
CA ALA A 26 -1.26 21.00 25.65
C ALA A 26 -0.08 20.17 25.12
N CYS A 27 0.99 20.02 25.89
CA CYS A 27 2.13 19.20 25.50
C CYS A 27 1.71 17.75 25.24
N PHE A 28 0.94 17.14 26.14
CA PHE A 28 0.49 15.76 26.00
C PHE A 28 -0.36 15.57 24.73
N PHE A 29 -1.42 16.35 24.57
CA PHE A 29 -2.34 16.18 23.45
C PHE A 29 -1.73 16.59 22.11
N LEU A 30 -0.90 17.64 22.05
CA LEU A 30 -0.18 17.99 20.84
C LEU A 30 0.83 16.90 20.45
N THR A 31 1.52 16.27 21.40
CA THR A 31 2.42 15.16 21.14
C THR A 31 1.69 14.01 20.46
N VAL A 32 0.55 13.57 21.03
CA VAL A 32 -0.14 12.36 20.57
C VAL A 32 -1.01 12.63 19.34
N LEU A 33 -1.67 13.77 19.24
CA LEU A 33 -2.70 14.04 18.24
C LEU A 33 -2.25 14.96 17.10
N VAL A 34 -1.09 15.62 17.21
CA VAL A 34 -0.58 16.51 16.17
C VAL A 34 0.83 16.12 15.72
N PHE A 35 1.80 16.05 16.65
CA PHE A 35 3.19 15.81 16.28
C PHE A 35 3.44 14.37 15.88
N ALA A 36 2.93 13.36 16.61
CA ALA A 36 3.06 11.97 16.21
C ALA A 36 2.35 11.69 14.88
N PRO A 37 1.09 12.13 14.64
CA PRO A 37 0.48 12.12 13.31
C PRO A 37 1.29 12.81 12.23
N GLY A 38 1.83 14.00 12.51
CA GLY A 38 2.67 14.73 11.55
C GLY A 38 3.93 13.98 11.16
N GLN A 39 4.61 13.37 12.13
CA GLN A 39 5.79 12.54 11.88
C GLN A 39 5.45 11.27 11.07
N ILE A 40 4.31 10.63 11.34
CA ILE A 40 3.83 9.49 10.55
C ILE A 40 3.54 9.94 9.12
N TYR A 41 2.81 11.02 8.95
CA TYR A 41 2.46 11.57 7.65
C TYR A 41 3.71 11.94 6.84
N TYR A 42 4.59 12.80 7.36
CA TYR A 42 5.79 13.27 6.65
C TYR A 42 6.85 12.18 6.45
N GLY A 43 6.79 11.11 7.25
CA GLY A 43 7.58 9.90 7.02
C GLY A 43 7.03 9.00 5.91
N ASN A 44 5.73 9.14 5.56
CA ASN A 44 5.02 8.25 4.63
C ASN A 44 4.08 9.05 3.70
N THR A 45 4.50 10.22 3.23
CA THR A 45 3.67 11.14 2.43
C THR A 45 3.03 10.48 1.20
N MET A 46 3.66 9.43 0.69
CA MET A 46 3.21 8.69 -0.48
C MET A 46 1.97 7.82 -0.22
N ASP A 47 1.75 7.46 1.03
CA ASP A 47 0.64 6.58 1.42
C ASP A 47 -0.65 7.38 1.68
N PHE A 48 -0.57 8.71 1.63
CA PHE A 48 -1.70 9.59 1.92
C PHE A 48 -2.23 10.26 0.65
N PRO A 49 -3.54 10.20 0.38
CA PRO A 49 -4.14 10.80 -0.83
C PRO A 49 -4.44 12.29 -0.67
N MET A 50 -4.04 12.92 0.44
CA MET A 50 -4.33 14.32 0.75
C MET A 50 -3.21 15.00 1.50
N LEU A 51 -3.24 16.35 1.55
CA LEU A 51 -2.28 17.15 2.30
C LEU A 51 -2.48 17.01 3.81
N PHE A 52 -1.39 17.01 4.57
CA PHE A 52 -1.48 17.10 6.03
C PHE A 52 -2.28 18.33 6.48
N ALA A 53 -2.15 19.44 5.74
CA ALA A 53 -2.90 20.67 5.98
C ALA A 53 -4.43 20.49 5.92
N GLU A 54 -4.94 19.52 5.17
CA GLU A 54 -6.37 19.21 5.10
C GLU A 54 -6.86 18.48 6.37
N MET A 55 -6.00 17.73 7.03
CA MET A 55 -6.28 16.98 8.27
C MET A 55 -5.95 17.79 9.53
N LEU A 56 -4.98 18.71 9.43
CA LEU A 56 -4.44 19.48 10.58
C LEU A 56 -5.51 20.22 11.40
N PRO A 57 -6.54 20.85 10.80
CA PRO A 57 -7.60 21.50 11.59
C PRO A 57 -8.35 20.54 12.53
N LEU A 58 -8.60 19.32 12.08
CA LEU A 58 -9.30 18.30 12.89
C LEU A 58 -8.39 17.76 13.99
N LEU A 59 -7.11 17.50 13.67
CA LEU A 59 -6.10 17.05 14.64
C LEU A 59 -5.89 18.10 15.72
N THR A 60 -5.78 19.37 15.34
CA THR A 60 -5.59 20.48 16.28
C THR A 60 -6.84 20.74 17.13
N ALA A 61 -8.04 20.65 16.54
CA ALA A 61 -9.29 20.79 17.29
C ALA A 61 -9.44 19.69 18.36
N ALA A 62 -9.12 18.45 18.03
CA ALA A 62 -9.12 17.34 18.99
C ALA A 62 -8.07 17.55 20.10
N ALA A 63 -6.86 18.00 19.74
CA ALA A 63 -5.81 18.29 20.71
C ALA A 63 -6.19 19.46 21.65
N LEU A 64 -6.79 20.51 21.12
CA LEU A 64 -7.26 21.65 21.92
C LEU A 64 -8.39 21.24 22.87
N LEU A 65 -9.37 20.49 22.37
CA LEU A 65 -10.47 19.98 23.21
C LEU A 65 -9.94 19.13 24.37
N GLY A 66 -9.09 18.16 24.08
CA GLY A 66 -8.46 17.33 25.10
C GLY A 66 -7.63 18.16 26.09
N SER A 67 -6.87 19.15 25.60
CA SER A 67 -6.08 20.05 26.43
C SER A 67 -6.95 20.90 27.38
N ILE A 68 -8.07 21.40 26.88
CA ILE A 68 -9.04 22.18 27.70
C ILE A 68 -9.62 21.29 28.78
N LEU A 69 -10.11 20.09 28.44
CA LEU A 69 -10.71 19.17 29.40
C LEU A 69 -9.71 18.73 30.48
N LEU A 70 -8.51 18.34 30.11
CA LEU A 70 -7.48 17.89 31.05
C LEU A 70 -6.96 19.04 31.91
N SER A 71 -6.73 20.22 31.34
CA SER A 71 -6.30 21.39 32.12
C SER A 71 -7.41 21.85 33.10
N GLY A 72 -8.66 21.80 32.67
CA GLY A 72 -9.82 22.05 33.54
C GLY A 72 -9.85 21.09 34.74
N THR A 73 -9.65 19.80 34.49
CA THR A 73 -9.54 18.77 35.53
C THR A 73 -8.39 19.06 36.49
N LEU A 74 -7.19 19.37 35.98
CA LEU A 74 -6.04 19.70 36.82
C LEU A 74 -6.26 20.97 37.65
N ILE A 75 -6.92 21.96 37.07
CA ILE A 75 -7.25 23.24 37.77
C ILE A 75 -8.28 23.02 38.85
N SER A 76 -9.22 22.10 38.67
CA SER A 76 -10.26 21.75 39.66
C SER A 76 -9.71 20.97 40.86
N LEU A 77 -8.54 20.35 40.76
CA LEU A 77 -7.90 19.67 41.88
C LEU A 77 -7.58 20.66 43.01
N PRO A 78 -7.67 20.22 44.30
CA PRO A 78 -7.24 21.01 45.43
C PRO A 78 -5.82 21.53 45.25
N ARG A 79 -5.60 22.82 45.63
CA ARG A 79 -4.26 23.40 45.60
C ARG A 79 -3.30 22.67 46.53
N GLY A 80 -2.01 22.61 46.17
CA GLY A 80 -0.98 21.88 46.89
C GLY A 80 -0.71 20.50 46.27
N ARG A 81 -0.38 19.52 47.09
CA ARG A 81 0.11 18.21 46.67
C ARG A 81 -0.74 17.47 45.62
N PRO A 82 -2.07 17.42 45.67
CA PRO A 82 -2.87 16.74 44.67
C PRO A 82 -2.69 17.35 43.26
N ARG A 83 -2.71 18.68 43.15
CA ARG A 83 -2.51 19.38 41.87
C ARG A 83 -1.09 19.25 41.38
N GLU A 84 -0.09 19.36 42.26
CA GLU A 84 1.33 19.17 41.91
C GLU A 84 1.61 17.78 41.38
N VAL A 85 1.07 16.75 42.01
CA VAL A 85 1.16 15.36 41.53
C VAL A 85 0.48 15.22 40.18
N GLY A 86 -0.76 15.76 40.03
CA GLY A 86 -1.46 15.70 38.76
C GLY A 86 -0.68 16.33 37.60
N ILE A 87 -0.12 17.55 37.81
CA ILE A 87 0.71 18.25 36.83
C ILE A 87 1.96 17.40 36.48
N SER A 88 2.65 16.86 37.50
CA SER A 88 3.85 16.05 37.33
C SER A 88 3.59 14.77 36.58
N VAL A 89 2.46 14.09 36.87
CA VAL A 89 2.06 12.86 36.15
C VAL A 89 1.73 13.16 34.70
N VAL A 90 0.96 14.22 34.41
CA VAL A 90 0.64 14.57 33.01
C VAL A 90 1.89 14.98 32.25
N PHE A 91 2.83 15.71 32.88
CA PHE A 91 4.14 15.99 32.27
C PHE A 91 4.93 14.70 32.00
N GLY A 92 4.96 13.77 32.96
CA GLY A 92 5.57 12.44 32.81
C GLY A 92 4.97 11.65 31.65
N LEU A 93 3.64 11.66 31.50
CA LEU A 93 2.95 11.03 30.37
C LEU A 93 3.29 11.69 29.03
N ALA A 94 3.38 13.03 28.98
CA ALA A 94 3.80 13.74 27.77
C ALA A 94 5.25 13.40 27.37
N LEU A 95 6.15 13.35 28.36
CA LEU A 95 7.54 12.92 28.15
C LEU A 95 7.63 11.47 27.67
N LEU A 96 6.88 10.57 28.29
CA LEU A 96 6.83 9.16 27.89
C LEU A 96 6.26 8.96 26.48
N ALA A 97 5.19 9.65 26.14
CA ALA A 97 4.63 9.62 24.79
C ALA A 97 5.65 10.08 23.74
N TRP A 98 6.39 11.15 24.05
CA TRP A 98 7.46 11.64 23.18
C TRP A 98 8.64 10.67 23.10
N LEU A 99 9.11 10.12 24.22
CA LEU A 99 10.18 9.11 24.24
C LEU A 99 9.80 7.88 23.45
N GLN A 100 8.58 7.36 23.67
CA GLN A 100 8.07 6.17 22.97
C GLN A 100 7.97 6.41 21.47
N GLY A 101 7.48 7.58 21.06
CA GLY A 101 7.31 7.92 19.64
C GLY A 101 8.58 8.28 18.89
N ASN A 102 9.72 8.53 19.57
CA ASN A 102 10.96 8.98 18.91
C ASN A 102 12.19 8.13 19.20
N PHE A 103 12.28 7.47 20.36
CA PHE A 103 13.46 6.72 20.78
C PHE A 103 13.18 5.23 21.03
N LEU A 104 11.96 4.87 21.41
CA LEU A 104 11.54 3.50 21.68
C LEU A 104 10.69 2.94 20.52
N LEU A 105 11.13 3.23 19.30
CA LEU A 105 10.50 2.75 18.07
C LEU A 105 11.01 1.35 17.75
N TRP A 106 10.34 0.35 18.30
CA TRP A 106 10.63 -1.04 17.98
C TRP A 106 10.02 -1.43 16.63
N GLN A 107 10.75 -2.25 15.87
CA GLN A 107 10.24 -2.79 14.61
C GLN A 107 9.41 -4.05 14.90
N TYR A 108 8.12 -3.97 14.68
CA TYR A 108 7.18 -5.09 14.82
C TYR A 108 6.75 -5.70 13.48
N GLY A 109 7.44 -5.37 12.40
CA GLY A 109 7.05 -5.73 11.04
C GLY A 109 6.13 -4.70 10.37
N LEU A 110 5.60 -5.06 9.21
CA LEU A 110 4.68 -4.20 8.46
C LEU A 110 3.29 -4.20 9.12
N LEU A 111 2.71 -3.03 9.30
CA LEU A 111 1.31 -2.88 9.75
C LEU A 111 0.34 -3.11 8.58
N ASN A 112 0.45 -4.25 7.94
CA ASN A 112 -0.39 -4.68 6.82
C ASN A 112 -1.66 -5.41 7.27
N GLY A 113 -1.88 -5.49 8.60
CA GLY A 113 -2.99 -6.15 9.25
C GLY A 113 -2.80 -7.60 9.62
N SER A 114 -1.65 -8.17 9.32
CA SER A 114 -1.27 -9.45 9.93
C SER A 114 -1.07 -9.26 11.44
N PRO A 115 -1.42 -10.26 12.27
CA PRO A 115 -1.17 -10.21 13.70
C PRO A 115 0.32 -10.03 13.99
N ILE A 116 0.65 -9.18 14.95
CA ILE A 116 2.02 -8.97 15.39
C ILE A 116 2.40 -10.12 16.33
N ASP A 117 3.57 -10.75 16.12
CA ASP A 117 4.12 -11.73 17.04
C ASP A 117 4.73 -11.06 18.29
N TRP A 118 3.86 -10.75 19.24
CA TRP A 118 4.27 -10.13 20.50
C TRP A 118 5.18 -11.02 21.35
N ALA A 119 5.14 -12.34 21.17
CA ALA A 119 5.92 -13.26 21.95
C ALA A 119 7.41 -13.16 21.63
N SER A 120 7.76 -12.97 20.37
CA SER A 120 9.15 -12.75 19.94
C SER A 120 9.72 -11.41 20.42
N HIS A 121 8.86 -10.44 20.76
CA HIS A 121 9.25 -9.08 21.17
C HIS A 121 9.11 -8.81 22.69
N TRP A 122 9.05 -9.84 23.53
CA TRP A 122 8.84 -9.68 24.98
C TRP A 122 9.87 -8.78 25.67
N THR A 123 11.13 -8.80 25.22
CA THR A 123 12.21 -7.96 25.76
C THR A 123 11.94 -6.47 25.55
N HIS A 124 11.38 -6.08 24.39
CA HIS A 124 10.98 -4.70 24.13
C HIS A 124 9.88 -4.26 25.09
N GLY A 125 8.90 -5.14 25.36
CA GLY A 125 7.86 -4.87 26.34
C GLY A 125 8.38 -4.68 27.77
N LEU A 126 9.40 -5.44 28.16
CA LEU A 126 10.03 -5.27 29.45
C LEU A 126 10.78 -3.93 29.58
N ILE A 127 11.50 -3.54 28.53
CA ILE A 127 12.19 -2.23 28.48
C ILE A 127 11.18 -1.10 28.56
N ASP A 128 10.13 -1.16 27.73
CA ASP A 128 9.04 -0.16 27.73
C ASP A 128 8.43 -0.04 29.15
N ALA A 129 8.02 -1.16 29.74
CA ALA A 129 7.41 -1.18 31.06
C ALA A 129 8.34 -0.59 32.14
N SER A 130 9.63 -0.92 32.11
CA SER A 130 10.62 -0.41 33.05
C SER A 130 10.75 1.11 32.96
N ILE A 131 10.88 1.67 31.74
CA ILE A 131 11.01 3.10 31.52
C ILE A 131 9.71 3.82 31.96
N TRP A 132 8.54 3.28 31.59
CA TRP A 132 7.26 3.86 31.97
C TRP A 132 7.09 3.85 33.49
N CYS A 133 7.40 2.75 34.18
CA CYS A 133 7.32 2.66 35.64
C CYS A 133 8.27 3.66 36.32
N LEU A 134 9.51 3.77 35.84
CA LEU A 134 10.50 4.70 36.43
C LEU A 134 10.08 6.16 36.30
N VAL A 135 9.63 6.57 35.10
CA VAL A 135 9.21 7.97 34.88
C VAL A 135 7.93 8.29 35.64
N LEU A 136 6.95 7.39 35.68
CA LEU A 136 5.71 7.60 36.45
C LEU A 136 5.96 7.60 37.94
N ALA A 137 6.81 6.71 38.46
CA ALA A 137 7.23 6.72 39.87
C ALA A 137 7.95 8.05 40.21
N GLY A 138 8.87 8.50 39.35
CA GLY A 138 9.52 9.78 39.51
C GLY A 138 8.53 10.97 39.51
N ALA A 139 7.52 10.93 38.65
CA ALA A 139 6.46 11.96 38.59
C ALA A 139 5.56 11.94 39.86
N LEU A 140 5.23 10.76 40.37
CA LEU A 140 4.38 10.59 41.56
C LEU A 140 5.12 10.94 42.84
N PHE A 141 6.27 10.31 43.08
CA PHE A 141 6.99 10.46 44.36
C PHE A 141 7.92 11.68 44.34
N GLY A 142 8.43 12.06 43.18
CA GLY A 142 9.28 13.24 42.99
C GLY A 142 8.56 14.51 42.56
N SER A 143 7.22 14.60 42.73
CA SER A 143 6.39 15.68 42.22
C SER A 143 6.84 17.08 42.66
N ARG A 144 7.40 17.21 43.88
CA ARG A 144 7.99 18.47 44.39
C ARG A 144 9.14 19.02 43.54
N TYR A 145 9.88 18.12 42.84
CA TYR A 145 11.01 18.48 41.96
C TYR A 145 10.56 18.63 40.51
N VAL A 146 9.58 17.83 40.07
CA VAL A 146 9.06 17.82 38.70
C VAL A 146 8.15 19.00 38.43
N ASN A 147 7.23 19.33 39.35
CA ASN A 147 6.24 20.41 39.18
C ASN A 147 6.86 21.77 38.83
N PRO A 148 7.98 22.23 39.46
CA PRO A 148 8.60 23.52 39.11
C PRO A 148 9.12 23.61 37.69
N ILE A 149 9.55 22.48 37.11
CA ILE A 149 10.12 22.41 35.76
C ILE A 149 9.07 22.03 34.69
N ALA A 150 7.91 21.50 35.08
CA ALA A 150 6.91 20.94 34.17
C ALA A 150 6.43 21.95 33.11
N PHE A 151 6.28 23.23 33.49
CA PHE A 151 5.88 24.27 32.55
C PHE A 151 6.95 24.45 31.44
N TRP A 152 8.19 24.75 31.82
CA TRP A 152 9.26 24.99 30.87
C TRP A 152 9.66 23.73 30.10
N GLY A 153 9.62 22.56 30.75
CA GLY A 153 9.83 21.26 30.10
C GLY A 153 8.78 20.99 29.03
N SER A 154 7.51 21.30 29.31
CA SER A 154 6.43 21.18 28.31
C SER A 154 6.62 22.11 27.13
N VAL A 155 6.96 23.40 27.40
CA VAL A 155 7.24 24.37 26.33
C VAL A 155 8.43 23.91 25.47
N ALA A 156 9.51 23.47 26.10
CA ALA A 156 10.69 22.97 25.40
C ALA A 156 10.35 21.74 24.52
N LEU A 157 9.59 20.78 25.06
CA LEU A 157 9.15 19.61 24.29
C LEU A 157 8.27 19.99 23.09
N ILE A 158 7.35 20.94 23.25
CA ILE A 158 6.53 21.44 22.15
C ILE A 158 7.40 22.06 21.07
N VAL A 159 8.36 22.93 21.45
CA VAL A 159 9.26 23.59 20.50
C VAL A 159 10.12 22.58 19.75
N VAL A 160 10.70 21.60 20.45
CA VAL A 160 11.53 20.55 19.83
C VAL A 160 10.71 19.74 18.82
N GLN A 161 9.48 19.33 19.20
CA GLN A 161 8.62 18.55 18.32
C GLN A 161 8.11 19.37 17.12
N ALA A 162 7.74 20.62 17.34
CA ALA A 162 7.32 21.52 16.28
C ALA A 162 8.46 21.75 15.27
N SER A 163 9.68 22.01 15.76
CA SER A 163 10.88 22.18 14.91
C SER A 163 11.22 20.90 14.16
N GLY A 164 11.16 19.74 14.82
CA GLY A 164 11.40 18.45 14.19
C GLY A 164 10.37 18.14 13.11
N THR A 165 9.09 18.37 13.38
CA THR A 165 8.01 18.17 12.40
C THR A 165 8.14 19.14 11.23
N ALA A 166 8.46 20.41 11.48
CA ALA A 166 8.71 21.39 10.42
C ALA A 166 9.91 21.02 9.53
N LEU A 167 10.98 20.49 10.14
CA LEU A 167 12.15 19.99 9.40
C LEU A 167 11.77 18.77 8.54
N LEU A 168 10.99 17.85 9.05
CA LEU A 168 10.48 16.72 8.26
C LEU A 168 9.61 17.22 7.12
N ALA A 169 8.69 18.15 7.37
CA ALA A 169 7.85 18.77 6.36
C ALA A 169 8.68 19.46 5.26
N SER A 170 9.74 20.17 5.62
CA SER A 170 10.59 20.85 4.64
C SER A 170 11.43 19.90 3.77
N ARG A 171 11.67 18.69 4.26
CA ARG A 171 12.42 17.63 3.55
C ARG A 171 11.50 16.68 2.79
N SER A 172 10.24 16.58 3.20
CA SER A 172 9.25 15.78 2.50
C SER A 172 8.94 16.45 1.17
N SER A 173 8.79 15.65 0.14
CA SER A 173 8.37 16.17 -1.17
C SER A 173 6.86 16.36 -1.22
N ASP A 174 6.31 17.23 -0.35
CA ASP A 174 4.87 17.62 -0.36
C ASP A 174 4.36 18.09 -1.74
N ARG A 175 5.28 18.37 -2.66
CA ARG A 175 5.02 18.73 -4.05
C ARG A 175 4.26 17.66 -4.84
N TRP A 176 4.10 16.47 -4.25
CA TRP A 176 3.50 15.31 -4.90
C TRP A 176 2.09 15.00 -4.43
N ILE A 177 1.61 15.70 -3.42
CA ILE A 177 0.30 15.45 -2.84
C ILE A 177 -0.80 15.99 -3.74
N ASN A 178 -1.77 15.15 -3.90
CA ASN A 178 -2.83 15.27 -4.87
C ASN A 178 -3.68 16.53 -4.71
N HIS A 179 -3.60 17.39 -5.70
CA HIS A 179 -4.64 18.35 -6.02
C HIS A 179 -5.79 17.70 -6.82
N TYR A 180 -5.91 16.36 -6.76
CA TYR A 180 -6.84 15.61 -7.59
C TYR A 180 -7.81 14.79 -6.75
N SER A 181 -9.02 14.66 -7.24
CA SER A 181 -10.03 13.71 -6.79
C SER A 181 -10.28 12.66 -7.87
N PHE A 182 -10.83 11.51 -7.48
CA PHE A 182 -11.12 10.42 -8.38
C PHE A 182 -12.63 10.30 -8.58
N ASP A 183 -13.10 10.53 -9.81
CA ASP A 183 -14.50 10.31 -10.19
C ASP A 183 -14.76 8.83 -10.35
N GLN A 184 -15.57 8.26 -9.46
CA GLN A 184 -15.93 6.85 -9.46
C GLN A 184 -17.15 6.55 -10.35
N SER A 185 -17.85 7.57 -10.85
CA SER A 185 -19.10 7.39 -11.60
C SER A 185 -18.95 6.55 -12.87
N THR A 186 -17.75 6.57 -13.47
CA THR A 186 -17.44 5.82 -14.69
C THR A 186 -16.73 4.49 -14.43
N ARG A 187 -16.56 4.11 -13.17
CA ARG A 187 -15.79 2.93 -12.76
C ARG A 187 -16.22 1.66 -13.47
N PHE A 188 -17.51 1.38 -13.52
CA PHE A 188 -18.09 0.17 -14.12
C PHE A 188 -18.87 0.47 -15.41
N SER A 189 -18.60 1.62 -16.05
CA SER A 189 -19.18 1.95 -17.33
C SER A 189 -18.27 1.52 -18.48
N PHE A 190 -18.83 0.78 -19.44
CA PHE A 190 -18.11 0.21 -20.58
C PHE A 190 -18.61 0.79 -21.90
N SER A 191 -17.83 0.61 -22.96
CA SER A 191 -18.19 0.93 -24.33
C SER A 191 -18.92 -0.25 -24.98
N ARG A 192 -19.85 0.06 -25.89
CA ARG A 192 -20.48 -0.96 -26.72
C ARG A 192 -19.50 -1.53 -27.75
N ASP A 193 -18.57 -0.71 -28.22
CA ASP A 193 -17.79 -1.04 -29.41
C ASP A 193 -16.43 -1.67 -29.08
N ARG A 194 -15.75 -1.17 -28.03
CA ARG A 194 -14.39 -1.63 -27.71
C ARG A 194 -14.02 -1.35 -26.27
N ASN A 195 -13.54 -2.38 -25.59
CA ASN A 195 -13.04 -2.27 -24.22
C ASN A 195 -11.66 -2.93 -24.11
N VAL A 196 -10.82 -2.37 -23.27
CA VAL A 196 -9.58 -2.98 -22.78
C VAL A 196 -9.68 -3.04 -21.28
N VAL A 197 -9.62 -4.23 -20.71
CA VAL A 197 -9.72 -4.43 -19.25
C VAL A 197 -8.51 -5.22 -18.77
N ILE A 198 -7.78 -4.63 -17.84
CA ILE A 198 -6.68 -5.28 -17.12
C ILE A 198 -7.12 -5.47 -15.67
N LEU A 199 -7.26 -6.72 -15.26
CA LEU A 199 -7.50 -7.14 -13.89
C LEU A 199 -6.19 -7.68 -13.33
N VAL A 200 -5.60 -6.97 -12.37
CA VAL A 200 -4.43 -7.44 -11.65
C VAL A 200 -4.89 -8.11 -10.36
N LEU A 201 -4.55 -9.38 -10.20
CA LEU A 201 -4.73 -10.16 -8.98
C LEU A 201 -3.39 -10.19 -8.24
N ASP A 202 -3.27 -9.40 -7.17
CA ASP A 202 -2.01 -9.24 -6.45
C ASP A 202 -1.44 -10.59 -5.97
N THR A 203 -0.14 -10.78 -6.14
CA THR A 203 0.65 -11.97 -5.75
C THR A 203 0.22 -13.31 -6.35
N PHE A 204 -0.67 -13.34 -7.35
CA PHE A 204 -1.22 -14.59 -7.86
C PHE A 204 -0.18 -15.38 -8.68
N GLN A 205 0.35 -16.44 -8.10
CA GLN A 205 1.40 -17.27 -8.69
C GLN A 205 0.86 -18.20 -9.78
N SER A 206 1.54 -18.24 -10.93
CA SER A 206 1.10 -18.95 -12.13
C SER A 206 0.91 -20.47 -11.92
N ASP A 207 1.81 -21.11 -11.20
CA ASP A 207 1.73 -22.56 -10.92
C ASP A 207 0.58 -22.91 -9.95
N LEU A 208 0.12 -21.96 -9.15
CA LEU A 208 -1.10 -22.12 -8.35
C LEU A 208 -2.34 -22.18 -9.25
N PHE A 209 -2.38 -21.36 -10.31
CA PHE A 209 -3.46 -21.45 -11.30
C PHE A 209 -3.45 -22.79 -12.04
N GLN A 210 -2.28 -23.32 -12.40
CA GLN A 210 -2.17 -24.64 -12.99
C GLN A 210 -2.75 -25.73 -12.06
N GLU A 211 -2.44 -25.64 -10.77
CA GLU A 211 -3.00 -26.56 -9.77
C GLU A 211 -4.53 -26.46 -9.68
N LEU A 212 -5.09 -25.25 -9.81
CA LEU A 212 -6.55 -25.08 -9.87
C LEU A 212 -7.17 -25.73 -11.11
N LEU A 213 -6.51 -25.61 -12.27
CA LEU A 213 -6.96 -26.23 -13.51
C LEU A 213 -6.88 -27.76 -13.43
N ASP A 214 -5.85 -28.30 -12.80
CA ASP A 214 -5.68 -29.75 -12.63
C ASP A 214 -6.74 -30.34 -11.69
N GLU A 215 -7.17 -29.56 -10.66
CA GLU A 215 -8.23 -29.96 -9.73
C GLU A 215 -9.65 -29.73 -10.27
N ASP A 216 -9.86 -28.68 -11.06
CA ASP A 216 -11.15 -28.32 -11.66
C ASP A 216 -10.98 -27.88 -13.13
N PRO A 217 -10.94 -28.82 -14.06
CA PRO A 217 -10.86 -28.52 -15.50
C PRO A 217 -12.00 -27.63 -16.02
N GLY A 218 -13.15 -27.60 -15.34
CA GLY A 218 -14.27 -26.72 -15.69
C GLY A 218 -13.94 -25.22 -15.61
N ILE A 219 -12.83 -24.84 -14.99
CA ILE A 219 -12.31 -23.46 -15.03
C ILE A 219 -12.00 -23.06 -16.48
N ALA A 220 -11.46 -23.95 -17.29
CA ALA A 220 -11.12 -23.68 -18.68
C ALA A 220 -12.36 -23.44 -19.56
N ASP A 221 -13.52 -24.00 -19.22
CA ASP A 221 -14.73 -23.92 -20.04
C ASP A 221 -15.28 -22.49 -20.12
N TRP A 222 -15.29 -21.76 -18.99
CA TRP A 222 -15.79 -20.39 -18.96
C TRP A 222 -14.73 -19.33 -19.31
N LEU A 223 -13.46 -19.73 -19.45
CA LEU A 223 -12.37 -18.89 -19.97
C LEU A 223 -12.27 -18.97 -21.50
N SER A 224 -13.41 -19.00 -22.19
CA SER A 224 -13.48 -19.07 -23.65
C SER A 224 -12.70 -17.92 -24.30
N GLY A 225 -11.86 -18.27 -25.29
CA GLY A 225 -11.01 -17.32 -26.03
C GLY A 225 -9.76 -16.86 -25.28
N PHE A 226 -9.56 -17.22 -24.02
CA PHE A 226 -8.33 -16.90 -23.29
C PHE A 226 -7.16 -17.78 -23.73
N THR A 227 -5.96 -17.21 -23.60
CA THR A 227 -4.68 -17.94 -23.63
C THR A 227 -4.02 -17.78 -22.27
N TYR A 228 -3.72 -18.91 -21.62
CA TYR A 228 -2.92 -18.98 -20.41
C TYR A 228 -1.44 -19.09 -20.78
N PHE A 229 -0.66 -18.04 -20.48
CA PHE A 229 0.78 -18.01 -20.70
C PHE A 229 1.50 -18.50 -19.44
N ARG A 230 1.65 -19.81 -19.30
CA ARG A 230 2.23 -20.40 -18.09
C ARG A 230 3.74 -20.17 -17.94
N ASN A 231 4.45 -19.86 -19.06
CA ASN A 231 5.88 -19.50 -19.05
C ASN A 231 6.07 -17.97 -18.97
N ALA A 232 5.25 -17.29 -18.18
CA ALA A 232 5.37 -15.87 -17.94
C ALA A 232 6.43 -15.57 -16.87
N THR A 233 7.02 -14.35 -16.94
CA THR A 233 7.88 -13.80 -15.89
C THR A 233 7.40 -12.43 -15.44
N GLY A 234 7.46 -12.16 -14.13
CA GLY A 234 7.41 -10.83 -13.56
C GLY A 234 8.70 -10.05 -13.81
N GLY A 235 8.69 -8.76 -13.53
CA GLY A 235 9.90 -7.96 -13.59
C GLY A 235 10.54 -7.69 -12.24
N PHE A 236 9.73 -7.79 -11.18
CA PHE A 236 10.10 -7.42 -9.81
C PHE A 236 9.38 -8.30 -8.79
N PRO A 237 9.88 -8.38 -7.54
CA PRO A 237 9.28 -9.19 -6.47
C PRO A 237 8.16 -8.48 -5.72
N SER A 238 7.70 -7.31 -6.13
CA SER A 238 6.67 -6.55 -5.41
C SER A 238 5.88 -5.62 -6.33
N THR A 239 4.73 -5.19 -5.86
CA THR A 239 3.74 -4.36 -6.55
C THR A 239 4.28 -3.03 -7.04
N ALA A 240 5.00 -2.29 -6.20
CA ALA A 240 5.42 -0.91 -6.47
C ALA A 240 6.14 -0.73 -7.83
N PRO A 241 7.20 -1.49 -8.17
CA PRO A 241 7.86 -1.39 -9.46
C PRO A 241 7.17 -2.20 -10.57
N SER A 242 6.30 -3.17 -10.21
CA SER A 242 5.60 -4.01 -11.19
C SER A 242 4.48 -3.24 -11.90
N ILE A 243 3.77 -2.35 -11.21
CA ILE A 243 2.72 -1.52 -11.84
C ILE A 243 3.27 -0.65 -12.99
N PRO A 244 4.36 0.13 -12.80
CA PRO A 244 4.98 0.85 -13.91
C PRO A 244 5.40 -0.07 -15.06
N LEU A 245 5.96 -1.24 -14.76
CA LEU A 245 6.33 -2.21 -15.78
C LEU A 245 5.12 -2.69 -16.59
N ILE A 246 4.01 -3.07 -15.94
CA ILE A 246 2.77 -3.50 -16.58
C ILE A 246 2.19 -2.42 -17.49
N LEU A 247 2.26 -1.14 -17.07
CA LEU A 247 1.61 -0.04 -17.77
C LEU A 247 2.52 0.70 -18.76
N THR A 248 3.85 0.50 -18.69
CA THR A 248 4.81 1.21 -19.56
C THR A 248 5.77 0.28 -20.31
N GLY A 249 5.93 -0.96 -19.87
CA GLY A 249 6.96 -1.90 -20.36
C GLY A 249 8.39 -1.56 -19.94
N ARG A 250 8.58 -0.55 -19.07
CA ARG A 250 9.90 -0.05 -18.67
C ARG A 250 10.28 -0.53 -17.28
N TYR A 251 11.52 -0.98 -17.14
CA TYR A 251 12.09 -1.42 -15.87
C TYR A 251 12.65 -0.23 -15.10
N TYR A 252 12.37 -0.17 -13.80
CA TYR A 252 13.05 0.73 -12.89
C TYR A 252 14.43 0.17 -12.53
N ASP A 253 15.47 0.95 -12.70
CA ASP A 253 16.87 0.52 -12.56
C ASP A 253 17.65 1.30 -11.49
N ASN A 254 16.98 1.97 -10.57
CA ASN A 254 17.60 2.78 -9.52
C ASN A 254 18.45 3.98 -10.00
N ALA A 255 18.48 4.30 -11.29
CA ALA A 255 19.30 5.41 -11.80
C ALA A 255 18.80 6.78 -11.31
N VAL A 256 17.49 6.92 -11.17
CA VAL A 256 16.83 8.14 -10.68
C VAL A 256 15.88 7.78 -9.54
N PRO A 257 15.42 8.74 -8.72
CA PRO A 257 14.38 8.49 -7.72
C PRO A 257 13.16 7.81 -8.33
N PHE A 258 12.60 6.83 -7.62
CA PHE A 258 11.48 6.02 -8.14
C PHE A 258 10.29 6.87 -8.60
N GLN A 259 9.95 7.90 -7.84
CA GLN A 259 8.87 8.82 -8.18
C GLN A 259 9.12 9.57 -9.49
N ASP A 260 10.34 10.04 -9.70
CA ASP A 260 10.73 10.75 -10.92
C ASP A 260 10.69 9.82 -12.13
N PHE A 261 11.12 8.56 -11.94
CA PHE A 261 10.98 7.50 -12.95
C PHE A 261 9.52 7.28 -13.33
N VAL A 262 8.64 7.05 -12.36
CA VAL A 262 7.22 6.81 -12.63
C VAL A 262 6.61 7.98 -13.38
N LYS A 263 6.78 9.21 -12.89
CA LYS A 263 6.20 10.40 -13.53
C LYS A 263 6.66 10.62 -14.95
N SER A 264 7.98 10.55 -15.17
CA SER A 264 8.54 10.74 -16.51
C SER A 264 8.06 9.65 -17.48
N THR A 265 8.01 8.40 -17.01
CA THR A 265 7.65 7.25 -17.83
C THR A 265 6.15 7.22 -18.14
N PHE A 266 5.29 7.58 -17.18
CA PHE A 266 3.85 7.65 -17.41
C PHE A 266 3.46 8.76 -18.39
N LYS A 267 4.11 9.92 -18.31
CA LYS A 267 3.85 11.04 -19.23
C LYS A 267 4.36 10.82 -20.65
N SER A 268 5.40 10.01 -20.81
CA SER A 268 6.06 9.87 -22.12
C SER A 268 5.64 8.64 -22.93
N ALA A 269 5.24 7.56 -22.29
CA ALA A 269 5.10 6.27 -22.99
C ALA A 269 4.23 5.25 -22.24
N SER A 270 3.27 5.66 -21.42
CA SER A 270 2.39 4.70 -20.76
C SER A 270 1.24 4.23 -21.65
N LEU A 271 0.76 3.00 -21.39
CA LEU A 271 -0.44 2.48 -22.02
C LEU A 271 -1.67 3.37 -21.79
N PRO A 272 -1.95 3.84 -20.54
CA PRO A 272 -3.02 4.80 -20.28
C PRO A 272 -2.92 6.06 -21.14
N GLN A 273 -1.73 6.68 -21.21
CA GLN A 273 -1.51 7.88 -22.02
C GLN A 273 -1.74 7.62 -23.52
N THR A 274 -1.21 6.51 -24.03
CA THR A 274 -1.37 6.09 -25.43
C THR A 274 -2.85 5.89 -25.78
N LEU A 275 -3.60 5.23 -24.90
CA LEU A 275 -5.03 4.97 -25.12
C LEU A 275 -5.86 6.25 -24.97
N LYS A 276 -5.52 7.16 -24.04
CA LYS A 276 -6.19 8.45 -23.92
C LYS A 276 -5.97 9.31 -25.16
N ALA A 277 -4.76 9.33 -25.71
CA ALA A 277 -4.48 10.02 -26.98
C ALA A 277 -5.25 9.42 -28.17
N ALA A 278 -5.63 8.14 -28.09
CA ALA A 278 -6.49 7.46 -29.05
C ALA A 278 -8.00 7.56 -28.70
N ASN A 279 -8.38 8.54 -27.91
CA ASN A 279 -9.76 8.83 -27.50
C ASN A 279 -10.45 7.74 -26.67
N TYR A 280 -9.70 6.93 -25.92
CA TYR A 280 -10.28 6.03 -24.92
C TYR A 280 -10.65 6.81 -23.65
N HIS A 281 -11.76 6.44 -23.02
CA HIS A 281 -12.03 6.82 -21.64
C HIS A 281 -11.15 5.96 -20.72
N VAL A 282 -10.16 6.57 -20.11
CA VAL A 282 -9.17 5.90 -19.28
C VAL A 282 -9.57 5.98 -17.82
N TYR A 283 -9.80 4.81 -17.23
CA TYR A 283 -10.02 4.64 -15.80
C TYR A 283 -9.01 3.63 -15.25
N TYR A 284 -8.31 3.98 -14.20
CA TYR A 284 -7.50 3.03 -13.45
C TYR A 284 -7.69 3.22 -11.94
N ASN A 285 -7.69 2.10 -11.24
CA ASN A 285 -7.73 2.04 -9.79
C ASN A 285 -6.47 1.35 -9.29
N ASN A 286 -5.64 2.11 -8.61
CA ASN A 286 -4.38 1.63 -8.06
C ASN A 286 -4.52 1.52 -6.55
N LEU A 287 -4.84 0.32 -6.06
CA LEU A 287 -5.24 0.04 -4.68
C LEU A 287 -4.15 0.28 -3.64
N TYR A 288 -2.89 0.08 -4.00
CA TYR A 288 -1.91 -0.20 -2.98
C TYR A 288 -0.91 0.89 -2.70
N TYR A 289 -0.40 1.53 -3.74
CA TYR A 289 0.73 2.41 -3.56
C TYR A 289 0.58 3.65 -4.41
N TRP A 290 0.51 4.80 -3.71
CA TRP A 290 0.70 6.11 -4.32
C TRP A 290 -0.32 6.50 -5.40
N PRO A 291 -1.62 6.57 -5.07
CA PRO A 291 -2.61 7.12 -6.02
C PRO A 291 -2.17 8.47 -6.60
N SER A 292 -1.51 9.28 -5.75
CA SER A 292 -0.92 10.56 -6.11
C SER A 292 0.12 10.48 -7.22
N LEU A 293 0.86 9.39 -7.31
CA LEU A 293 1.93 9.24 -8.29
C LEU A 293 1.38 9.05 -9.71
N TYR A 294 0.18 8.48 -9.80
CA TYR A 294 -0.49 8.15 -11.05
C TYR A 294 -1.64 9.12 -11.39
N ALA A 295 -2.00 10.02 -10.48
CA ALA A 295 -3.06 10.98 -10.68
C ALA A 295 -2.60 12.10 -11.62
N ASP A 296 -3.00 12.00 -12.88
CA ASP A 296 -2.76 13.03 -13.90
C ASP A 296 -3.96 13.09 -14.84
N PRO A 297 -4.72 14.23 -14.89
CA PRO A 297 -5.87 14.39 -15.78
C PRO A 297 -5.50 14.24 -17.26
N SER A 298 -4.25 14.50 -17.63
CA SER A 298 -3.77 14.32 -19.00
C SER A 298 -3.67 12.84 -19.42
N ILE A 299 -3.61 11.93 -18.43
CA ILE A 299 -3.45 10.50 -18.63
C ILE A 299 -4.76 9.75 -18.33
N ALA A 300 -5.47 10.14 -17.26
CA ALA A 300 -6.67 9.45 -16.80
C ALA A 300 -7.92 10.33 -16.89
N SER A 301 -9.03 9.75 -17.33
CA SER A 301 -10.29 10.48 -17.56
C SER A 301 -11.09 10.70 -16.26
N HIS A 302 -10.86 9.88 -15.25
CA HIS A 302 -11.54 9.93 -13.95
C HIS A 302 -10.79 10.77 -12.91
N VAL A 303 -9.66 11.35 -13.27
CA VAL A 303 -8.87 12.24 -12.39
C VAL A 303 -9.33 13.67 -12.61
N LEU A 304 -9.79 14.32 -11.56
CA LEU A 304 -10.30 15.70 -11.57
C LEU A 304 -9.45 16.58 -10.65
N GLU A 305 -9.32 17.86 -10.97
CA GLU A 305 -8.70 18.80 -10.05
C GLU A 305 -9.54 18.93 -8.77
N LYS A 306 -8.89 18.82 -7.63
CA LYS A 306 -9.54 18.90 -6.31
C LYS A 306 -9.35 20.28 -5.69
N THR A 307 -10.44 20.89 -5.26
CA THR A 307 -10.36 22.00 -4.32
C THR A 307 -10.19 21.42 -2.92
N PRO A 308 -9.13 21.76 -2.15
CA PRO A 308 -8.94 21.25 -0.79
C PRO A 308 -10.15 21.53 0.09
N ARG A 309 -10.68 20.50 0.76
CA ARG A 309 -11.85 20.59 1.64
C ARG A 309 -11.59 19.84 2.94
N TRP A 310 -11.04 20.55 3.95
CA TRP A 310 -10.72 20.00 5.27
C TRP A 310 -11.92 19.45 6.06
N HIS A 311 -13.15 19.69 5.62
CA HIS A 311 -14.39 19.28 6.29
C HIS A 311 -15.11 18.11 5.61
N ASP A 312 -14.56 17.54 4.56
CA ASP A 312 -15.17 16.40 3.88
C ASP A 312 -15.03 15.08 4.69
N ALA A 313 -15.76 14.05 4.29
CA ALA A 313 -15.76 12.75 4.96
C ALA A 313 -14.37 12.09 4.91
N GLN A 314 -13.67 12.25 3.80
CA GLN A 314 -12.34 11.69 3.59
C GLN A 314 -11.32 12.30 4.55
N SER A 315 -11.27 13.63 4.66
CA SER A 315 -10.37 14.32 5.60
C SER A 315 -10.62 13.90 7.06
N ARG A 316 -11.89 13.77 7.45
CA ARG A 316 -12.25 13.30 8.80
C ARG A 316 -11.77 11.87 9.05
N ARG A 317 -11.94 11.00 8.09
CA ARG A 317 -11.56 9.61 8.20
C ARG A 317 -10.03 9.45 8.32
N TRP A 318 -9.27 10.08 7.43
CA TRP A 318 -7.81 10.05 7.47
C TRP A 318 -7.25 10.71 8.74
N ALA A 319 -7.84 11.81 9.20
CA ALA A 319 -7.48 12.43 10.47
C ALA A 319 -7.71 11.46 11.65
N SER A 320 -8.86 10.76 11.68
CA SER A 320 -9.16 9.77 12.72
C SER A 320 -8.18 8.60 12.69
N GLY A 321 -7.82 8.11 11.52
CA GLY A 321 -6.81 7.07 11.34
C GLY A 321 -5.43 7.50 11.83
N LEU A 322 -5.02 8.73 11.48
CA LEU A 322 -3.75 9.30 11.97
C LEU A 322 -3.74 9.51 13.48
N MET A 323 -4.87 9.91 14.10
CA MET A 323 -4.99 9.99 15.55
C MET A 323 -4.75 8.63 16.21
N LEU A 324 -5.37 7.58 15.67
CA LEU A 324 -5.20 6.22 16.17
C LEU A 324 -3.74 5.72 16.01
N LEU A 325 -3.13 5.98 14.86
CA LEU A 325 -1.73 5.64 14.61
C LEU A 325 -0.78 6.46 15.49
N GLY A 326 -1.05 7.74 15.72
CA GLY A 326 -0.31 8.60 16.63
C GLY A 326 -0.37 8.09 18.07
N LEU A 327 -1.56 7.68 18.52
CA LEU A 327 -1.75 7.05 19.83
C LEU A 327 -0.98 5.72 19.92
N PHE A 328 -1.13 4.84 18.93
CA PHE A 328 -0.40 3.57 18.86
C PHE A 328 1.11 3.76 18.93
N ARG A 329 1.65 4.73 18.17
CA ARG A 329 3.06 5.08 18.18
C ARG A 329 3.55 5.53 19.57
N SER A 330 2.71 6.27 20.30
CA SER A 330 3.05 6.91 21.59
C SER A 330 2.87 6.01 22.81
N LEU A 331 2.31 4.81 22.66
CA LEU A 331 2.05 3.88 23.76
C LEU A 331 3.17 2.82 23.89
N PRO A 332 3.40 2.30 25.13
CA PRO A 332 4.27 1.14 25.35
C PRO A 332 3.68 -0.11 24.71
N GLN A 333 4.48 -1.18 24.59
CA GLN A 333 4.04 -2.43 23.95
C GLN A 333 2.72 -2.97 24.52
N ALA A 334 2.50 -2.90 25.81
CA ALA A 334 1.25 -3.35 26.42
C ALA A 334 0.02 -2.58 25.89
N GLY A 335 0.14 -1.25 25.73
CA GLY A 335 -0.90 -0.42 25.15
C GLY A 335 -1.08 -0.66 23.64
N LYS A 336 0.01 -0.91 22.92
CA LYS A 336 -0.03 -1.26 21.49
C LYS A 336 -0.80 -2.57 21.26
N ARG A 337 -0.60 -3.59 22.09
CA ARG A 337 -1.36 -4.86 22.03
C ARG A 337 -2.87 -4.65 22.14
N VAL A 338 -3.30 -3.73 23.00
CA VAL A 338 -4.73 -3.40 23.15
C VAL A 338 -5.29 -2.73 21.91
N LEU A 339 -4.52 -1.87 21.26
CA LEU A 339 -4.95 -1.12 20.08
C LEU A 339 -4.72 -1.87 18.76
N GLU A 340 -3.98 -2.98 18.75
CA GLU A 340 -3.63 -3.73 17.54
C GLU A 340 -4.84 -4.02 16.66
N GLY A 341 -5.92 -4.57 17.23
CA GLY A 341 -7.13 -4.88 16.48
C GLY A 341 -7.82 -3.65 15.88
N ALA A 342 -7.74 -2.48 16.54
CA ALA A 342 -8.27 -1.23 16.02
C ALA A 342 -7.40 -0.70 14.87
N VAL A 343 -6.09 -0.69 15.05
CA VAL A 343 -5.12 -0.29 14.01
C VAL A 343 -5.25 -1.20 12.80
N ALA A 344 -5.26 -2.51 13.04
CA ALA A 344 -5.40 -3.51 12.00
C ALA A 344 -6.68 -3.38 11.17
N ARG A 345 -7.77 -2.90 11.73
CA ARG A 345 -9.03 -2.59 11.00
C ARG A 345 -8.99 -1.24 10.28
N THR A 346 -8.35 -0.25 10.89
CA THR A 346 -8.38 1.13 10.39
C THR A 346 -7.40 1.35 9.25
N THR A 347 -6.17 0.85 9.36
CA THR A 347 -5.10 1.12 8.38
C THR A 347 -5.44 0.64 6.98
N PRO A 348 -5.93 -0.59 6.78
CA PRO A 348 -6.34 -1.03 5.45
C PRO A 348 -7.63 -0.40 4.96
N SER A 349 -8.58 -0.12 5.88
CA SER A 349 -9.82 0.53 5.47
C SER A 349 -9.57 1.92 4.90
N LEU A 350 -8.55 2.65 5.38
CA LEU A 350 -8.16 3.93 4.81
C LEU A 350 -7.69 3.77 3.35
N ALA A 351 -6.83 2.80 3.07
CA ALA A 351 -6.34 2.54 1.72
C ALA A 351 -7.44 2.02 0.77
N TRP A 352 -8.40 1.26 1.29
CA TRP A 352 -9.43 0.60 0.51
C TRP A 352 -10.57 1.50 0.09
N ASP A 353 -11.05 2.39 0.96
CA ASP A 353 -12.21 3.22 0.64
C ASP A 353 -11.87 4.32 -0.37
N ASP A 354 -10.64 4.80 -0.40
CA ASP A 354 -10.18 5.69 -1.47
C ASP A 354 -10.16 5.00 -2.84
N ALA A 355 -9.90 3.70 -2.84
CA ALA A 355 -9.90 2.89 -4.04
C ALA A 355 -11.31 2.53 -4.52
N TYR A 356 -12.26 2.32 -3.60
CA TYR A 356 -13.61 1.83 -3.94
C TYR A 356 -14.71 2.90 -3.88
N GLY A 357 -14.46 4.08 -3.28
CA GLY A 357 -15.41 5.20 -3.19
C GLY A 357 -16.57 4.92 -2.23
N GLU A 358 -16.65 5.71 -1.17
CA GLU A 358 -17.67 5.56 -0.10
C GLU A 358 -19.13 5.71 -0.58
N GLU A 359 -19.36 6.41 -1.70
CA GLU A 359 -20.71 6.80 -2.15
C GLU A 359 -21.43 5.79 -3.04
N THR A 360 -20.75 4.73 -3.52
CA THR A 360 -21.30 3.86 -4.58
C THR A 360 -21.64 2.44 -4.17
N LEU A 361 -21.29 2.02 -2.95
CA LEU A 361 -21.67 0.70 -2.46
C LEU A 361 -22.79 0.84 -1.42
N PRO A 362 -23.98 0.25 -1.66
CA PRO A 362 -25.00 0.11 -0.61
C PRO A 362 -24.45 -0.87 0.45
N MET A 363 -23.72 -0.33 1.42
CA MET A 363 -23.20 -1.10 2.54
C MET A 363 -24.34 -1.40 3.49
N GLY A 364 -24.69 -2.68 3.63
CA GLY A 364 -25.64 -3.13 4.63
C GLY A 364 -25.17 -2.80 6.07
N PRO A 365 -26.07 -2.75 7.06
CA PRO A 365 -25.79 -2.30 8.43
C PRO A 365 -24.72 -3.12 9.18
N HIS A 366 -24.22 -4.22 8.62
CA HIS A 366 -23.22 -5.09 9.21
C HIS A 366 -21.78 -4.86 8.68
N ALA A 367 -21.57 -3.95 7.73
CA ALA A 367 -20.29 -3.75 7.05
C ALA A 367 -19.21 -2.99 7.87
N ARG A 368 -19.51 -2.56 9.09
CA ARG A 368 -18.55 -1.77 9.91
C ARG A 368 -17.45 -2.59 10.59
N GLY A 369 -17.50 -3.93 10.51
CA GLY A 369 -16.57 -4.81 11.21
C GLY A 369 -15.44 -5.41 10.36
N ASP A 370 -15.66 -5.63 9.05
CA ASP A 370 -14.79 -6.45 8.19
C ASP A 370 -14.59 -5.88 6.78
N ALA A 371 -14.30 -4.59 6.66
CA ALA A 371 -14.07 -3.95 5.36
C ALA A 371 -13.00 -4.66 4.48
N ARG A 372 -12.09 -5.42 5.11
CA ARG A 372 -11.10 -6.25 4.41
C ARG A 372 -11.70 -7.52 3.80
N ALA A 373 -12.48 -8.25 4.58
CA ALA A 373 -13.07 -9.52 4.13
C ALA A 373 -13.98 -9.31 2.93
N GLU A 374 -14.48 -8.10 2.74
CA GLU A 374 -15.37 -7.76 1.62
C GLU A 374 -14.65 -7.14 0.41
N GLY A 375 -13.36 -6.77 0.49
CA GLY A 375 -12.69 -6.01 -0.55
C GLY A 375 -12.90 -6.52 -1.98
N ASP A 376 -12.28 -7.63 -2.37
CA ASP A 376 -12.49 -8.20 -3.70
C ASP A 376 -13.93 -8.66 -3.91
N ILE A 377 -14.56 -9.23 -2.88
CA ILE A 377 -15.95 -9.66 -2.93
C ILE A 377 -16.88 -8.48 -3.18
N ALA A 378 -16.71 -7.38 -2.44
CA ALA A 378 -17.50 -6.17 -2.63
C ALA A 378 -17.25 -5.53 -4.00
N PHE A 379 -15.99 -5.50 -4.45
CA PHE A 379 -15.63 -5.01 -5.76
C PHE A 379 -16.32 -5.81 -6.88
N PHE A 380 -16.21 -7.12 -6.88
CA PHE A 380 -16.83 -7.96 -7.90
C PHE A 380 -18.36 -7.93 -7.85
N ARG A 381 -18.96 -7.83 -6.66
CA ARG A 381 -20.41 -7.62 -6.51
C ARG A 381 -20.83 -6.30 -7.15
N ALA A 382 -20.11 -5.21 -6.86
CA ALA A 382 -20.38 -3.91 -7.48
C ALA A 382 -20.16 -3.95 -8.98
N MET A 383 -19.08 -4.56 -9.45
CA MET A 383 -18.78 -4.74 -10.86
C MET A 383 -19.89 -5.53 -11.57
N THR A 384 -20.42 -6.58 -10.94
CA THR A 384 -21.51 -7.38 -11.50
C THR A 384 -22.84 -6.63 -11.52
N SER A 385 -23.14 -5.85 -10.47
CA SER A 385 -24.45 -5.18 -10.33
C SER A 385 -24.52 -3.80 -10.98
N LEU A 386 -23.40 -3.08 -11.08
CA LEU A 386 -23.33 -1.70 -11.57
C LEU A 386 -22.75 -1.57 -12.99
N SER A 387 -22.25 -2.67 -13.56
CA SER A 387 -21.72 -2.64 -14.93
C SER A 387 -22.81 -2.23 -15.92
N SER A 388 -22.46 -1.26 -16.76
CA SER A 388 -23.36 -0.69 -17.76
C SER A 388 -22.64 -0.36 -19.06
N VAL A 389 -23.39 -0.27 -20.16
CA VAL A 389 -22.87 0.13 -21.47
C VAL A 389 -23.27 1.57 -21.73
N ALA A 390 -22.61 2.49 -21.04
CA ALA A 390 -22.92 3.93 -21.06
C ALA A 390 -21.86 4.78 -21.77
N MET A 391 -20.68 4.23 -22.07
CA MET A 391 -19.62 4.97 -22.74
C MET A 391 -19.86 5.13 -24.25
N ARG A 392 -19.69 6.35 -24.74
CA ARG A 392 -19.73 6.66 -26.18
C ARG A 392 -18.40 6.48 -26.89
N THR A 393 -17.31 6.46 -26.13
CA THR A 393 -15.94 6.23 -26.60
C THR A 393 -15.45 4.87 -26.17
N PRO A 394 -14.42 4.29 -26.79
CA PRO A 394 -13.78 3.11 -26.28
C PRO A 394 -13.34 3.26 -24.82
N ALA A 395 -13.36 2.19 -24.03
CA ALA A 395 -13.02 2.25 -22.62
C ALA A 395 -11.73 1.46 -22.31
N PHE A 396 -10.88 2.05 -21.47
CA PHE A 396 -9.78 1.35 -20.82
C PHE A 396 -10.02 1.31 -19.33
N LYS A 397 -9.94 0.12 -18.76
CA LYS A 397 -10.11 -0.15 -17.34
C LYS A 397 -8.91 -0.91 -16.81
N TYR A 398 -8.30 -0.39 -15.76
CA TYR A 398 -7.26 -1.08 -15.00
C TYR A 398 -7.70 -1.19 -13.55
N TYR A 399 -7.82 -2.41 -13.06
CA TYR A 399 -8.21 -2.69 -11.69
C TYR A 399 -7.15 -3.55 -11.02
N HIS A 400 -6.64 -3.09 -9.89
CA HIS A 400 -5.73 -3.84 -9.06
C HIS A 400 -6.46 -4.35 -7.83
N LEU A 401 -6.57 -5.66 -7.69
CA LEU A 401 -7.34 -6.37 -6.69
C LEU A 401 -6.43 -7.09 -5.71
N TRP A 402 -6.95 -7.45 -4.54
CA TRP A 402 -6.19 -8.12 -3.49
C TRP A 402 -5.63 -9.48 -3.92
N GLY A 403 -6.39 -10.20 -4.75
CA GLY A 403 -5.96 -11.51 -5.25
C GLY A 403 -5.73 -12.52 -4.13
N ILE A 404 -4.48 -12.96 -3.97
CA ILE A 404 -4.07 -13.86 -2.89
C ILE A 404 -2.99 -13.24 -1.99
N HIS A 405 -2.89 -11.91 -1.97
CA HIS A 405 -1.96 -11.20 -1.09
C HIS A 405 -2.28 -11.46 0.40
N ALA A 406 -1.27 -11.45 1.25
CA ALA A 406 -1.43 -11.56 2.70
C ALA A 406 -2.02 -10.27 3.33
N PRO A 407 -2.89 -10.37 4.33
CA PRO A 407 -3.52 -11.59 4.87
C PRO A 407 -4.58 -12.16 3.94
N LEU A 408 -4.85 -13.46 4.04
CA LEU A 408 -5.96 -14.07 3.31
C LEU A 408 -7.29 -13.63 3.92
N LEU A 409 -8.26 -13.29 3.07
CA LEU A 409 -9.48 -12.60 3.48
C LEU A 409 -10.73 -13.49 3.44
N HIS A 410 -10.76 -14.48 2.55
CA HIS A 410 -11.91 -15.38 2.37
C HIS A 410 -11.49 -16.79 1.96
N ASP A 411 -12.38 -17.75 2.16
CA ASP A 411 -12.23 -19.12 1.68
C ASP A 411 -12.79 -19.31 0.24
N GLU A 412 -12.80 -20.54 -0.24
CA GLU A 412 -13.34 -20.93 -1.54
C GLU A 412 -14.86 -20.70 -1.67
N ASN A 413 -15.56 -20.51 -0.56
CA ASN A 413 -16.99 -20.22 -0.50
C ASN A 413 -17.28 -18.72 -0.26
N LEU A 414 -16.26 -17.87 -0.34
CA LEU A 414 -16.34 -16.43 -0.11
C LEU A 414 -16.73 -16.05 1.34
N ARG A 415 -16.46 -16.95 2.28
CA ARG A 415 -16.65 -16.67 3.72
C ARG A 415 -15.41 -16.03 4.28
N PRO A 416 -15.54 -14.97 5.09
CA PRO A 416 -14.39 -14.33 5.75
C PRO A 416 -13.60 -15.34 6.58
N VAL A 417 -12.26 -15.27 6.52
CA VAL A 417 -11.37 -16.14 7.28
C VAL A 417 -10.23 -15.35 7.93
N THR A 418 -9.71 -15.91 9.02
CA THR A 418 -8.43 -15.49 9.63
C THR A 418 -7.57 -16.75 9.74
N VAL A 419 -6.74 -16.97 8.75
CA VAL A 419 -5.93 -18.20 8.62
C VAL A 419 -4.48 -17.84 8.32
N PRO A 420 -3.53 -18.71 8.66
CA PRO A 420 -2.12 -18.53 8.30
C PRO A 420 -1.94 -18.39 6.78
N TYR A 421 -0.95 -17.58 6.37
CA TYR A 421 -0.58 -17.42 4.97
C TYR A 421 0.21 -18.65 4.51
N THR A 422 -0.50 -19.64 3.98
CA THR A 422 0.05 -20.89 3.45
C THR A 422 -0.45 -21.11 2.04
N ARG A 423 0.28 -21.90 1.24
CA ARG A 423 -0.13 -22.24 -0.13
C ARG A 423 -1.55 -22.83 -0.19
N GLU A 424 -1.89 -23.75 0.72
CA GLU A 424 -3.20 -24.39 0.76
C GLU A 424 -4.34 -23.37 1.03
N ASN A 425 -4.14 -22.48 2.01
CA ASN A 425 -5.12 -21.44 2.31
C ASN A 425 -5.23 -20.41 1.17
N ALA A 426 -4.11 -20.05 0.54
CA ALA A 426 -4.09 -19.18 -0.64
C ALA A 426 -4.81 -19.83 -1.83
N LYS A 427 -4.67 -21.15 -2.03
CA LYS A 427 -5.41 -21.90 -3.05
C LYS A 427 -6.92 -21.86 -2.81
N ARG A 428 -7.37 -21.95 -1.56
CA ARG A 428 -8.79 -21.81 -1.21
C ARG A 428 -9.31 -20.41 -1.55
N GLN A 429 -8.57 -19.36 -1.20
CA GLN A 429 -8.93 -17.99 -1.59
C GLN A 429 -8.94 -17.84 -3.12
N ALA A 430 -7.94 -18.38 -3.82
CA ALA A 430 -7.88 -18.36 -5.28
C ALA A 430 -9.13 -18.98 -5.94
N LYS A 431 -9.62 -20.12 -5.42
CA LYS A 431 -10.87 -20.73 -5.88
C LYS A 431 -12.06 -19.76 -5.72
N GLY A 432 -12.17 -19.08 -4.59
CA GLY A 432 -13.19 -18.05 -4.36
C GLY A 432 -13.07 -16.89 -5.34
N THR A 433 -11.86 -16.37 -5.54
CA THR A 433 -11.58 -15.29 -6.51
C THR A 433 -11.98 -15.67 -7.94
N PHE A 434 -11.70 -16.92 -8.36
CA PHE A 434 -12.11 -17.39 -9.69
C PHE A 434 -13.64 -17.57 -9.85
N ARG A 435 -14.37 -17.87 -8.77
CA ARG A 435 -15.86 -17.81 -8.81
C ARG A 435 -16.36 -16.39 -9.04
N LEU A 436 -15.73 -15.38 -8.41
CA LEU A 436 -16.09 -13.98 -8.64
C LEU A 436 -15.77 -13.55 -10.07
N LEU A 437 -14.62 -13.93 -10.61
CA LEU A 437 -14.22 -13.69 -12.00
C LEU A 437 -15.20 -14.31 -12.99
N LYS A 438 -15.67 -15.52 -12.74
CA LYS A 438 -16.70 -16.17 -13.58
C LYS A 438 -17.96 -15.31 -13.66
N GLY A 439 -18.46 -14.84 -12.52
CA GLY A 439 -19.64 -13.95 -12.48
C GLY A 439 -19.42 -12.64 -13.24
N TYR A 440 -18.21 -12.11 -13.22
CA TYR A 440 -17.86 -10.93 -14.01
C TYR A 440 -17.87 -11.21 -15.51
N ILE A 441 -17.27 -12.30 -15.96
CA ILE A 441 -17.28 -12.70 -17.38
C ILE A 441 -18.70 -12.94 -17.87
N GLU A 442 -19.53 -13.62 -17.07
CA GLU A 442 -20.95 -13.79 -17.37
C GLU A 442 -21.68 -12.44 -17.50
N THR A 443 -21.30 -11.45 -16.68
CA THR A 443 -21.87 -10.09 -16.77
C THR A 443 -21.48 -9.41 -18.07
N LEU A 444 -20.22 -9.46 -18.49
CA LEU A 444 -19.78 -8.91 -19.77
C LEU A 444 -20.49 -9.58 -20.95
N THR A 445 -20.75 -10.89 -20.86
CA THR A 445 -21.51 -11.66 -21.86
C THR A 445 -22.96 -11.21 -21.93
N LYS A 446 -23.65 -11.07 -20.78
CA LYS A 446 -25.03 -10.55 -20.69
C LYS A 446 -25.17 -9.13 -21.24
N LEU A 447 -24.14 -8.30 -21.07
CA LEU A 447 -24.08 -6.94 -21.61
C LEU A 447 -23.71 -6.91 -23.10
N ASN A 448 -23.45 -8.05 -23.74
CA ASN A 448 -23.00 -8.19 -25.12
C ASN A 448 -21.73 -7.40 -25.44
N ILE A 449 -20.79 -7.35 -24.50
CA ILE A 449 -19.48 -6.67 -24.65
C ILE A 449 -18.29 -7.60 -24.41
N TYR A 450 -18.50 -8.86 -24.16
CA TYR A 450 -17.42 -9.83 -23.97
C TYR A 450 -16.54 -9.97 -25.22
N ASP A 451 -17.14 -10.10 -26.39
CA ASP A 451 -16.40 -10.23 -27.66
C ASP A 451 -15.74 -8.91 -28.09
N GLN A 452 -16.28 -7.77 -27.67
CA GLN A 452 -15.73 -6.43 -27.92
C GLN A 452 -14.65 -6.04 -26.90
N SER A 453 -14.28 -6.97 -26.00
CA SER A 453 -13.34 -6.72 -24.93
C SER A 453 -12.03 -7.48 -25.11
N LEU A 454 -10.92 -6.75 -25.08
CA LEU A 454 -9.58 -7.29 -24.81
C LEU A 454 -9.45 -7.41 -23.29
N LEU A 455 -9.38 -8.64 -22.79
CA LEU A 455 -9.33 -8.92 -21.36
C LEU A 455 -7.95 -9.49 -20.99
N LEU A 456 -7.33 -8.89 -19.98
CA LEU A 456 -6.11 -9.39 -19.36
C LEU A 456 -6.39 -9.64 -17.87
N ILE A 457 -6.18 -10.86 -17.41
CA ILE A 457 -6.19 -11.24 -15.99
C ILE A 457 -4.75 -11.63 -15.67
N VAL A 458 -4.08 -10.80 -14.89
CA VAL A 458 -2.64 -10.95 -14.63
C VAL A 458 -2.36 -10.79 -13.14
N ALA A 459 -1.22 -11.29 -12.68
CA ALA A 459 -0.66 -10.86 -11.40
C ALA A 459 0.45 -9.83 -11.63
N ASP A 460 0.73 -9.00 -10.65
CA ASP A 460 1.85 -8.07 -10.66
C ASP A 460 3.18 -8.78 -10.33
N HIS A 461 3.14 -9.79 -9.48
CA HIS A 461 4.22 -10.73 -9.15
C HIS A 461 3.64 -12.03 -8.59
N GLY A 462 4.47 -13.02 -8.35
CA GLY A 462 4.13 -14.22 -7.59
C GLY A 462 4.36 -14.03 -6.09
N THR A 463 4.46 -15.13 -5.37
CA THR A 463 4.69 -15.13 -3.92
C THR A 463 5.77 -16.16 -3.51
N GLU A 464 6.12 -16.22 -2.23
CA GLU A 464 7.16 -17.12 -1.70
C GLU A 464 6.71 -18.58 -1.55
N PHE A 465 5.60 -18.98 -2.14
CA PHE A 465 5.20 -20.38 -2.06
C PHE A 465 6.14 -21.25 -2.86
N GLN A 466 6.54 -22.38 -2.29
CA GLN A 466 7.27 -23.37 -3.04
C GLN A 466 6.41 -23.82 -4.22
N PRO A 467 6.92 -23.71 -5.45
CA PRO A 467 6.14 -24.07 -6.63
C PRO A 467 5.66 -25.52 -6.58
N PHE A 468 4.47 -25.72 -7.09
CA PHE A 468 3.92 -27.05 -7.33
C PHE A 468 4.89 -27.85 -8.22
N ARG A 469 5.23 -29.07 -7.82
CA ARG A 469 6.06 -29.95 -8.65
C ARG A 469 5.21 -30.43 -9.81
N PRO A 470 5.42 -29.97 -11.03
CA PRO A 470 4.65 -30.45 -12.17
C PRO A 470 5.12 -31.86 -12.54
N ARG A 471 4.62 -32.88 -11.85
CA ARG A 471 4.83 -34.27 -12.30
C ARG A 471 4.22 -34.53 -13.67
N LEU A 472 3.40 -33.62 -14.20
CA LEU A 472 2.49 -33.85 -15.31
C LEU A 472 2.43 -32.74 -16.38
N VAL A 473 3.19 -31.66 -16.23
CA VAL A 473 3.23 -30.66 -17.30
C VAL A 473 4.19 -31.17 -18.37
N GLU A 474 3.66 -31.68 -19.48
CA GLU A 474 4.41 -31.86 -20.71
C GLU A 474 4.90 -30.50 -21.19
N VAL A 475 6.07 -30.12 -20.74
CA VAL A 475 6.78 -28.95 -21.26
C VAL A 475 7.47 -29.38 -22.54
N ASP A 476 7.33 -28.60 -23.60
CA ASP A 476 8.05 -28.80 -24.85
C ASP A 476 9.54 -29.07 -24.54
N THR A 477 10.03 -30.21 -24.98
CA THR A 477 11.42 -30.65 -24.73
C THR A 477 12.46 -29.64 -25.18
N ARG A 478 12.12 -28.75 -26.12
CA ARG A 478 12.98 -27.63 -26.57
C ARG A 478 13.14 -26.53 -25.50
N LEU A 479 12.29 -26.49 -24.52
CA LEU A 479 12.33 -25.53 -23.39
C LEU A 479 13.00 -26.13 -22.13
N ARG A 480 13.39 -27.41 -22.19
CA ARG A 480 14.15 -28.07 -21.12
C ARG A 480 15.64 -28.02 -21.46
N THR A 481 16.43 -27.56 -20.50
CA THR A 481 17.89 -27.48 -20.60
C THR A 481 18.61 -28.80 -20.20
N GLY A 482 17.85 -29.86 -19.81
CA GLY A 482 18.37 -31.19 -19.42
C GLY A 482 17.49 -31.88 -18.39
N GLY A 483 17.58 -33.18 -18.25
CA GLY A 483 16.98 -34.12 -17.28
C GLY A 483 15.96 -33.63 -16.25
N SER A 484 15.89 -34.20 -15.09
CA SER A 484 14.97 -33.85 -14.01
C SER A 484 15.41 -32.57 -13.24
N ALA A 485 15.25 -31.41 -13.88
CA ALA A 485 15.57 -30.14 -13.23
C ALA A 485 14.72 -29.90 -11.96
N PRO A 486 15.31 -29.37 -10.88
CA PRO A 486 14.55 -29.01 -9.70
C PRO A 486 13.58 -27.86 -10.02
N PRO A 487 12.41 -27.80 -9.33
CA PRO A 487 11.51 -26.67 -9.45
C PRO A 487 12.21 -25.38 -9.00
N VAL A 488 11.73 -24.25 -9.51
CA VAL A 488 12.26 -22.94 -9.15
C VAL A 488 12.24 -22.75 -7.63
N SER A 489 13.28 -22.17 -7.08
CA SER A 489 13.39 -21.89 -5.65
C SER A 489 12.33 -20.88 -5.21
N THR A 490 11.95 -20.89 -3.94
CA THR A 490 11.02 -19.89 -3.36
C THR A 490 11.50 -18.45 -3.60
N ARG A 491 12.82 -18.23 -3.65
CA ARG A 491 13.43 -16.93 -3.99
C ARG A 491 13.14 -16.46 -5.42
N ASN A 492 12.83 -17.37 -6.32
CA ASN A 492 12.52 -17.08 -7.72
C ASN A 492 11.02 -17.10 -8.02
N SER A 493 10.21 -17.71 -7.14
CA SER A 493 8.76 -17.86 -7.32
C SER A 493 8.00 -16.53 -7.39
N PHE A 494 8.52 -15.45 -6.79
CA PHE A 494 8.00 -14.10 -7.00
C PHE A 494 7.96 -13.67 -8.48
N GLY A 495 8.83 -14.20 -9.29
CA GLY A 495 8.86 -13.90 -10.71
C GLY A 495 7.92 -14.76 -11.56
N LEU A 496 6.98 -15.49 -10.97
CA LEU A 496 6.02 -16.36 -11.67
C LEU A 496 4.58 -15.81 -11.61
N PRO A 497 4.26 -14.69 -12.27
CA PRO A 497 2.90 -14.13 -12.24
C PRO A 497 1.95 -14.97 -13.09
N LEU A 498 0.66 -14.99 -12.70
CA LEU A 498 -0.42 -15.41 -13.58
C LEU A 498 -0.53 -14.47 -14.78
N VAL A 499 -0.69 -15.02 -15.99
CA VAL A 499 -0.98 -14.23 -17.19
C VAL A 499 -2.00 -14.97 -18.07
N LEU A 500 -3.21 -14.41 -18.14
CA LEU A 500 -4.32 -14.85 -18.98
C LEU A 500 -4.71 -13.69 -19.90
N VAL A 501 -4.77 -13.91 -21.20
CA VAL A 501 -5.12 -12.86 -22.17
C VAL A 501 -6.16 -13.37 -23.15
N LYS A 502 -7.26 -12.62 -23.32
CA LYS A 502 -8.29 -12.85 -24.34
C LYS A 502 -8.31 -11.67 -25.33
N PRO A 503 -7.88 -11.85 -26.56
CA PRO A 503 -8.04 -10.86 -27.62
C PRO A 503 -9.53 -10.53 -27.92
N ILE A 504 -9.75 -9.37 -28.55
CA ILE A 504 -11.08 -9.03 -29.07
C ILE A 504 -11.53 -10.11 -30.04
N ALA A 505 -12.82 -10.49 -29.98
CA ALA A 505 -13.45 -11.51 -30.80
C ALA A 505 -12.80 -12.92 -30.74
N ALA A 506 -11.89 -13.15 -29.79
CA ALA A 506 -11.34 -14.49 -29.58
C ALA A 506 -12.41 -15.41 -28.95
N THR A 507 -12.57 -16.59 -29.54
CA THR A 507 -13.55 -17.61 -29.14
C THR A 507 -12.90 -18.99 -29.06
N GLY A 508 -13.65 -19.98 -28.61
CA GLY A 508 -13.20 -21.37 -28.48
C GLY A 508 -12.61 -21.65 -27.10
N ALA A 509 -12.18 -22.90 -26.90
CA ALA A 509 -11.64 -23.33 -25.61
C ALA A 509 -10.40 -22.54 -25.21
N MET A 510 -10.20 -22.35 -23.89
CA MET A 510 -8.97 -21.76 -23.35
C MET A 510 -7.73 -22.53 -23.87
N ARG A 511 -6.72 -21.79 -24.29
CA ARG A 511 -5.44 -22.34 -24.77
C ARG A 511 -4.36 -22.16 -23.71
N VAL A 512 -3.46 -23.14 -23.62
CA VAL A 512 -2.23 -23.02 -22.81
C VAL A 512 -1.06 -22.75 -23.75
N SER A 513 -0.22 -21.78 -23.38
CA SER A 513 0.96 -21.36 -24.15
C SER A 513 2.22 -21.39 -23.29
N ASP A 514 3.28 -21.98 -23.83
CA ASP A 514 4.63 -21.97 -23.25
C ASP A 514 5.50 -20.83 -23.81
N ALA A 515 4.92 -19.92 -24.57
CA ALA A 515 5.65 -18.77 -25.10
C ALA A 515 6.29 -17.97 -23.93
N PRO A 516 7.57 -17.60 -24.08
CA PRO A 516 8.33 -16.91 -23.05
C PRO A 516 7.93 -15.42 -23.00
N VAL A 517 6.92 -15.09 -22.22
CA VAL A 517 6.38 -13.73 -22.08
C VAL A 517 6.80 -13.09 -20.76
N SER A 518 6.66 -11.78 -20.69
CA SER A 518 6.93 -10.97 -19.49
C SER A 518 5.80 -9.98 -19.24
N LEU A 519 5.59 -9.55 -18.00
CA LEU A 519 4.65 -8.46 -17.69
C LEU A 519 5.00 -7.16 -18.44
N GLY A 520 6.27 -6.92 -18.76
CA GLY A 520 6.70 -5.80 -19.59
C GLY A 520 6.21 -5.85 -21.05
N ASP A 521 5.66 -6.98 -21.49
CA ASP A 521 5.10 -7.15 -22.84
C ASP A 521 3.65 -6.69 -22.97
N ILE A 522 2.97 -6.44 -21.82
CA ILE A 522 1.54 -6.06 -21.79
C ILE A 522 1.26 -4.83 -22.64
N PRO A 523 1.99 -3.70 -22.54
CA PRO A 523 1.66 -2.52 -23.35
C PRO A 523 1.77 -2.79 -24.85
N ARG A 524 2.80 -3.53 -25.29
CA ARG A 524 2.96 -3.91 -26.68
C ARG A 524 1.87 -4.88 -27.14
N THR A 525 1.49 -5.83 -26.30
CA THR A 525 0.40 -6.78 -26.59
C THR A 525 -0.92 -6.07 -26.79
N VAL A 526 -1.27 -5.15 -25.90
CA VAL A 526 -2.52 -4.36 -25.98
C VAL A 526 -2.51 -3.51 -27.25
N THR A 527 -1.46 -2.72 -27.48
CA THR A 527 -1.41 -1.83 -28.64
C THR A 527 -1.40 -2.59 -29.95
N SER A 528 -0.71 -3.73 -30.05
CA SER A 528 -0.72 -4.60 -31.22
C SER A 528 -2.11 -5.19 -31.47
N ALA A 529 -2.79 -5.69 -30.43
CA ALA A 529 -4.16 -6.22 -30.55
C ALA A 529 -5.17 -5.16 -31.00
N LEU A 530 -4.89 -3.87 -30.77
CA LEU A 530 -5.72 -2.74 -31.21
C LEU A 530 -5.30 -2.18 -32.57
N GLY A 531 -4.26 -2.73 -33.23
CA GLY A 531 -3.72 -2.23 -34.49
C GLY A 531 -3.02 -0.87 -34.36
N MET A 532 -2.54 -0.53 -33.14
CA MET A 532 -1.92 0.76 -32.84
C MET A 532 -0.39 0.67 -32.91
N LYS A 533 0.27 1.75 -33.34
CA LYS A 533 1.73 1.87 -33.17
C LYS A 533 2.04 2.08 -31.68
N SER A 534 3.11 1.43 -31.22
CA SER A 534 3.54 1.54 -29.82
C SER A 534 5.03 1.90 -29.75
N ALA A 535 5.33 2.85 -28.86
CA ALA A 535 6.70 3.15 -28.45
C ALA A 535 7.15 2.33 -27.22
N SER A 536 6.26 1.50 -26.67
CA SER A 536 6.59 0.66 -25.50
C SER A 536 7.63 -0.40 -25.90
N PRO A 537 8.62 -0.64 -25.05
CA PRO A 537 9.51 -1.78 -25.20
C PRO A 537 8.72 -3.09 -25.04
N GLY A 538 9.37 -4.22 -25.31
CA GLY A 538 8.74 -5.53 -25.23
C GLY A 538 8.20 -6.01 -26.58
N GLU A 539 7.65 -7.21 -26.58
CA GLU A 539 7.12 -7.91 -27.75
C GLU A 539 5.64 -8.24 -27.50
N SER A 540 4.84 -8.40 -28.56
CA SER A 540 3.46 -8.87 -28.37
C SER A 540 3.48 -10.34 -27.92
N MET A 541 2.69 -10.67 -26.89
CA MET A 541 2.57 -12.06 -26.41
C MET A 541 2.00 -13.02 -27.46
N PHE A 542 1.32 -12.47 -28.48
CA PHE A 542 0.77 -13.21 -29.61
C PHE A 542 1.64 -13.13 -30.88
N ASP A 543 2.87 -12.61 -30.77
CA ASP A 543 3.77 -12.59 -31.92
C ASP A 543 4.22 -14.01 -32.25
N PRO A 544 3.94 -14.52 -33.47
CA PRO A 544 4.36 -15.86 -33.88
C PRO A 544 5.89 -15.97 -34.02
N GLY A 545 6.61 -14.85 -34.08
CA GLY A 545 8.07 -14.78 -34.12
C GLY A 545 8.76 -14.87 -32.75
N LEU A 546 8.02 -15.00 -31.65
CA LEU A 546 8.61 -15.15 -30.32
C LEU A 546 9.53 -16.39 -30.27
N ARG A 547 10.82 -16.15 -30.03
CA ARG A 547 11.79 -17.22 -29.91
C ARG A 547 11.61 -18.01 -28.64
N PRO A 548 11.61 -19.35 -28.64
CA PRO A 548 11.41 -20.19 -27.44
C PRO A 548 12.36 -19.87 -26.29
N ASN A 549 13.59 -19.46 -26.59
CA ASN A 549 14.61 -19.11 -25.57
C ASN A 549 14.78 -17.59 -25.39
N ARG A 550 13.77 -16.79 -25.70
CA ARG A 550 13.80 -15.35 -25.49
C ARG A 550 14.20 -15.03 -24.06
N PRO A 551 15.26 -14.24 -23.84
CA PRO A 551 15.66 -13.83 -22.50
C PRO A 551 14.66 -12.82 -21.91
N ARG A 552 14.27 -13.03 -20.66
CA ARG A 552 13.37 -12.14 -19.92
C ARG A 552 14.08 -11.62 -18.68
N ARG A 553 14.01 -10.33 -18.49
CA ARG A 553 14.70 -9.63 -17.41
C ARG A 553 13.88 -9.66 -16.12
N VAL A 554 14.55 -9.91 -14.99
CA VAL A 554 13.97 -9.79 -13.65
C VAL A 554 14.95 -9.06 -12.74
N LEU A 555 14.48 -8.05 -12.04
CA LEU A 555 15.27 -7.27 -11.07
C LEU A 555 14.81 -7.60 -9.66
N LYS A 556 15.70 -8.14 -8.86
CA LYS A 556 15.42 -8.55 -7.49
C LYS A 556 16.06 -7.64 -6.46
N TYR A 557 15.39 -7.45 -5.37
CA TYR A 557 15.87 -6.78 -4.18
C TYR A 557 15.22 -7.39 -2.94
N ASN A 558 15.77 -7.12 -1.75
CA ASN A 558 15.10 -7.51 -0.53
C ASN A 558 14.01 -6.49 -0.18
N ALA A 559 12.75 -6.89 -0.34
CA ALA A 559 11.59 -6.04 -0.09
C ALA A 559 11.47 -5.60 1.39
N GLU A 560 11.99 -6.40 2.33
CA GLU A 560 12.01 -6.04 3.76
C GLU A 560 12.89 -4.79 4.03
N HIS A 561 13.87 -4.55 3.18
CA HIS A 561 14.73 -3.37 3.25
C HIS A 561 14.17 -2.15 2.49
N LEU A 562 12.99 -2.28 1.89
CA LEU A 562 12.33 -1.17 1.23
C LEU A 562 11.66 -0.29 2.29
N HIS A 563 12.27 0.84 2.60
CA HIS A 563 11.61 1.89 3.37
C HIS A 563 10.81 2.76 2.41
N LEU A 564 9.51 2.89 2.62
CA LEU A 564 8.59 3.69 1.79
C LEU A 564 9.00 5.19 1.72
N THR A 565 9.79 5.66 2.69
CA THR A 565 10.42 6.99 2.69
C THR A 565 11.64 7.10 1.78
N SER A 566 12.16 5.98 1.28
CA SER A 566 13.36 5.98 0.45
C SER A 566 13.03 6.49 -0.95
N ARG A 567 13.80 7.45 -1.44
CA ARG A 567 13.69 7.95 -2.82
C ARG A 567 14.08 6.88 -3.84
N TYR A 568 14.84 5.89 -3.43
CA TYR A 568 15.38 4.80 -4.23
C TYR A 568 15.03 3.46 -3.58
N PHE A 569 15.04 2.41 -4.38
CA PHE A 569 14.92 1.06 -3.88
C PHE A 569 16.26 0.53 -3.33
N PRO A 570 16.25 -0.53 -2.50
CA PRO A 570 17.45 -1.26 -2.16
C PRO A 570 18.21 -1.70 -3.42
N PRO A 571 19.52 -2.03 -3.34
CA PRO A 571 20.28 -2.49 -4.49
C PRO A 571 19.56 -3.60 -5.27
N LEU A 572 19.34 -3.38 -6.57
CA LEU A 572 18.72 -4.37 -7.45
C LEU A 572 19.77 -5.30 -8.03
N THR A 573 19.48 -6.60 -8.08
CA THR A 573 20.30 -7.61 -8.77
C THR A 573 19.56 -8.11 -10.00
N GLU A 574 20.24 -8.12 -11.15
CA GLU A 574 19.65 -8.55 -12.42
C GLU A 574 19.76 -10.06 -12.62
N TYR A 575 18.64 -10.63 -12.99
CA TYR A 575 18.51 -12.01 -13.47
C TYR A 575 17.94 -12.01 -14.89
N VAL A 576 18.33 -13.03 -15.63
CA VAL A 576 17.77 -13.36 -16.94
C VAL A 576 17.16 -14.76 -16.88
N VAL A 577 15.95 -14.90 -17.40
CA VAL A 577 15.22 -16.16 -17.52
C VAL A 577 15.15 -16.53 -19.00
N SER A 578 15.83 -17.59 -19.42
CA SER A 578 16.03 -17.92 -20.84
C SER A 578 15.25 -19.14 -21.31
N ALA A 579 14.64 -19.92 -20.41
CA ALA A 579 13.90 -21.14 -20.74
C ALA A 579 12.54 -21.13 -20.00
N PHE A 580 12.04 -22.28 -19.60
CA PHE A 580 10.77 -22.36 -18.87
C PHE A 580 10.93 -21.84 -17.43
N SER A 581 10.20 -20.79 -17.09
CA SER A 581 10.40 -20.01 -15.86
C SER A 581 10.22 -20.80 -14.56
N TRP A 582 9.55 -21.96 -14.60
CA TRP A 582 9.30 -22.78 -13.41
C TRP A 582 10.49 -23.66 -13.01
N PHE A 583 11.61 -23.63 -13.74
CA PHE A 583 12.83 -24.37 -13.43
C PHE A 583 13.94 -23.42 -12.97
N ASP A 584 14.63 -23.78 -11.90
CA ASP A 584 15.68 -22.94 -11.28
C ASP A 584 16.86 -22.69 -12.23
N GLU A 585 17.21 -23.67 -13.04
CA GLU A 585 18.27 -23.59 -14.08
C GLU A 585 18.00 -22.54 -15.16
N SER A 586 16.72 -22.16 -15.35
CA SER A 586 16.33 -21.11 -16.29
C SER A 586 16.69 -19.70 -15.80
N TRP A 587 17.01 -19.56 -14.52
CA TRP A 587 17.29 -18.28 -13.85
C TRP A 587 18.78 -18.09 -13.67
N GLN A 588 19.36 -17.17 -14.42
CA GLN A 588 20.78 -16.86 -14.37
C GLN A 588 21.01 -15.42 -13.93
N THR A 589 21.91 -15.22 -12.96
CA THR A 589 22.36 -13.86 -12.62
C THR A 589 23.28 -13.33 -13.71
N THR A 590 23.08 -12.09 -14.11
CA THR A 590 23.98 -11.41 -15.06
C THR A 590 25.24 -10.86 -14.40
N GLY A 591 25.28 -10.86 -13.05
CA GLY A 591 26.33 -10.16 -12.28
C GLY A 591 26.13 -8.65 -12.21
N ARG A 592 25.12 -8.08 -12.88
CA ARG A 592 24.82 -6.64 -12.81
C ARG A 592 24.04 -6.30 -11.56
N LYS A 593 24.45 -5.22 -10.91
CA LYS A 593 23.72 -4.59 -9.79
C LYS A 593 23.45 -3.13 -10.09
N PHE A 594 22.30 -2.67 -9.60
CA PHE A 594 21.83 -1.29 -9.75
C PHE A 594 21.72 -0.67 -8.36
N LEU A 595 22.69 0.18 -8.06
CA LEU A 595 22.75 0.90 -6.79
C LEU A 595 21.97 2.22 -6.87
N PRO A 596 21.43 2.70 -5.74
CA PRO A 596 20.70 3.97 -5.68
C PRO A 596 21.48 5.15 -6.27
N GLY A 597 20.93 5.78 -7.33
CA GLY A 597 21.51 6.97 -7.95
C GLY A 597 22.86 6.78 -8.64
N GLN A 598 23.23 5.53 -8.98
CA GLN A 598 24.51 5.21 -9.58
C GLN A 598 24.35 4.46 -10.92
N PRO A 599 25.32 4.53 -11.82
CA PRO A 599 25.36 3.65 -12.98
C PRO A 599 25.43 2.19 -12.57
N PRO A 600 24.93 1.28 -13.42
CA PRO A 600 25.02 -0.16 -13.15
C PRO A 600 26.48 -0.61 -12.96
N ILE A 601 26.71 -1.41 -11.93
CA ILE A 601 28.01 -2.04 -11.69
C ILE A 601 27.97 -3.50 -12.10
N ASN A 602 29.06 -3.98 -12.71
CA ASN A 602 29.24 -5.40 -12.99
C ASN A 602 30.12 -5.98 -11.87
N LEU A 603 29.57 -6.91 -11.10
CA LEU A 603 30.39 -7.72 -10.22
C LEU A 603 31.13 -8.72 -11.12
N GLN A 604 32.47 -8.60 -11.19
CA GLN A 604 33.28 -9.61 -11.86
C GLN A 604 32.93 -10.99 -11.27
N ARG A 605 32.73 -11.94 -12.18
CA ARG A 605 32.51 -13.36 -11.84
C ARG A 605 33.71 -13.96 -11.16
#